data_e1e04aacfa34df6889c392a776181463
#
_entry.id   e1e04aacfa34df6889c392a776181463
#
_cell.length_a   1.000
_cell.length_b   1.000
_cell.length_c   1.000
_cell.angle_alpha   90.00
_cell.angle_beta   90.00
_cell.angle_gamma   90.00
#
_symmetry.space_group_name_H-M   'P 1'
#
loop_
_entity.id
_entity.type
_entity.pdbx_description
1 polymer ?
#
loop_
_entity_poly.entity_id
_entity_poly.type
_entity_poly.pdbx_seq_one_letter_code
_entity_poly.pdbx_strand_id
1 'polypeptide(L)'
;DLTKITDQINELEINTLFTGEYDDAPCFLEIHPGAGGTESCDWSSMLLRMYKMFCDKNGYTYEELDCQKGEEAGIKSATIKITGPYAYGYFKGEQGVHRLVRISPFDSNKRRHTSFASVNVTPEIKMTNEVNIKDEEIRVDVYRSSGKGGQGVNTTDSAVRITHLPTGIVVTCQNERSQIKNKATALSVLTSKLKKLMEEANTEEYDKLKNHMNIEFGSQIRNYVLEPYKLVKDIRTGYETANADAVLNGELLPFMDKEVKNEKVFKYHYGMHPYRHSI
;
A
#
# COMPACT_ATOMS: atom_id res chain seq x y z
N ASP A 1 -1.08 27.28 -23.61
CA ASP A 1 -0.92 26.25 -24.63
C ASP A 1 0.42 25.52 -24.51
N LEU A 2 1.55 26.22 -24.28
CA LEU A 2 2.87 25.55 -24.13
C LEU A 2 2.91 24.66 -22.89
N THR A 3 2.36 25.09 -21.77
CA THR A 3 2.30 24.33 -20.52
C THR A 3 1.53 23.02 -20.71
N LYS A 4 0.37 23.06 -21.36
CA LYS A 4 -0.41 21.84 -21.66
C LYS A 4 0.33 20.84 -22.53
N ILE A 5 1.09 21.32 -23.51
CA ILE A 5 1.89 20.46 -24.38
C ILE A 5 3.04 19.83 -23.58
N THR A 6 3.69 20.61 -22.73
CA THR A 6 4.75 20.10 -21.86
C THR A 6 4.21 19.03 -20.90
N ASP A 7 3.05 19.25 -20.32
CA ASP A 7 2.41 18.28 -19.42
C ASP A 7 2.04 16.99 -20.15
N GLN A 8 1.50 17.10 -21.37
CA GLN A 8 1.19 15.92 -22.21
C GLN A 8 2.45 15.15 -22.63
N ILE A 9 3.54 15.85 -22.95
CA ILE A 9 4.82 15.20 -23.28
C ILE A 9 5.37 14.46 -22.05
N ASN A 10 5.34 15.07 -20.87
CA ASN A 10 5.77 14.43 -19.62
C ASN A 10 4.93 13.19 -19.30
N GLU A 11 3.63 13.26 -19.48
CA GLU A 11 2.72 12.12 -19.29
C GLU A 11 3.04 10.98 -20.28
N LEU A 12 3.25 11.29 -21.54
CA LEU A 12 3.66 10.31 -22.56
C LEU A 12 5.03 9.70 -22.21
N GLU A 13 6.00 10.52 -21.79
CA GLU A 13 7.32 10.03 -21.37
C GLU A 13 7.18 9.01 -20.23
N ILE A 14 6.41 9.32 -19.19
CA ILE A 14 6.22 8.43 -18.05
C ILE A 14 5.49 7.15 -18.47
N ASN A 15 4.45 7.25 -19.30
CA ASN A 15 3.73 6.08 -19.80
C ASN A 15 4.65 5.12 -20.59
N THR A 16 5.67 5.63 -21.29
CA THR A 16 6.66 4.76 -21.96
C THR A 16 7.61 4.05 -20.99
N LEU A 17 7.70 4.51 -19.75
CA LEU A 17 8.52 3.89 -18.73
C LEU A 17 7.86 2.67 -18.09
N PHE A 18 6.53 2.52 -18.16
CA PHE A 18 5.83 1.38 -17.64
C PHE A 18 5.97 0.17 -18.56
N THR A 19 7.01 -0.64 -18.33
CA THR A 19 7.34 -1.83 -19.12
C THR A 19 7.28 -3.12 -18.31
N GLY A 20 6.88 -3.06 -17.05
CA GLY A 20 6.68 -4.22 -16.19
C GLY A 20 5.44 -5.01 -16.60
N GLU A 21 5.46 -6.32 -16.42
CA GLU A 21 4.38 -7.24 -16.81
C GLU A 21 3.03 -6.86 -16.18
N TYR A 22 3.04 -6.22 -15.02
CA TYR A 22 1.83 -5.86 -14.26
C TYR A 22 1.64 -4.35 -14.08
N ASP A 23 2.46 -3.51 -14.71
CA ASP A 23 2.40 -2.06 -14.49
C ASP A 23 1.02 -1.46 -14.82
N ASP A 24 0.30 -2.02 -15.80
CA ASP A 24 -1.05 -1.62 -16.20
C ASP A 24 -2.19 -2.26 -15.37
N ALA A 25 -1.84 -3.20 -14.49
CA ALA A 25 -2.83 -3.91 -13.68
C ALA A 25 -3.39 -3.02 -12.54
N PRO A 26 -4.63 -3.29 -12.10
CA PRO A 26 -5.11 -2.81 -10.81
C PRO A 26 -4.21 -3.32 -9.68
N CYS A 27 -4.20 -2.62 -8.55
CA CYS A 27 -3.41 -3.04 -7.41
C CYS A 27 -4.20 -3.06 -6.10
N PHE A 28 -3.70 -3.86 -5.16
CA PHE A 28 -4.13 -3.86 -3.77
C PHE A 28 -3.09 -3.08 -2.96
N LEU A 29 -3.54 -2.08 -2.23
CA LEU A 29 -2.73 -1.29 -1.32
C LEU A 29 -3.16 -1.60 0.11
N GLU A 30 -2.21 -2.08 0.91
CA GLU A 30 -2.41 -2.43 2.32
C GLU A 30 -1.60 -1.49 3.20
N ILE A 31 -2.23 -1.02 4.28
CA ILE A 31 -1.59 -0.12 5.25
C ILE A 31 -1.64 -0.77 6.62
N HIS A 32 -0.49 -0.81 7.29
CA HIS A 32 -0.37 -1.31 8.65
C HIS A 32 0.37 -0.30 9.54
N PRO A 33 -0.12 -0.01 10.76
CA PRO A 33 0.61 0.79 11.71
C PRO A 33 1.89 0.09 12.14
N GLY A 34 2.95 0.87 12.27
CA GLY A 34 4.20 0.42 12.84
C GLY A 34 4.33 0.78 14.32
N ALA A 35 5.58 1.00 14.76
CA ALA A 35 5.83 1.46 16.11
C ALA A 35 5.21 2.85 16.38
N GLY A 36 4.53 3.03 17.52
CA GLY A 36 3.92 4.29 17.93
C GLY A 36 2.52 4.18 18.55
N GLY A 37 1.98 2.97 18.71
CA GLY A 37 0.66 2.76 19.35
C GLY A 37 -0.47 3.54 18.64
N THR A 38 -1.29 4.27 19.40
CA THR A 38 -2.41 5.08 18.89
C THR A 38 -1.97 6.09 17.83
N GLU A 39 -0.79 6.67 17.96
CA GLU A 39 -0.21 7.59 16.97
C GLU A 39 0.00 6.94 15.60
N SER A 40 0.52 5.70 15.57
CA SER A 40 0.75 4.99 14.31
C SER A 40 -0.56 4.52 13.67
N CYS A 41 -1.58 4.19 14.47
CA CYS A 41 -2.93 3.92 13.98
C CYS A 41 -3.55 5.15 13.32
N ASP A 42 -3.40 6.34 13.93
CA ASP A 42 -3.88 7.59 13.36
C ASP A 42 -3.10 7.96 12.09
N TRP A 43 -1.77 7.80 12.11
CA TRP A 43 -0.93 7.99 10.92
C TRP A 43 -1.37 7.11 9.75
N SER A 44 -1.66 5.84 10.01
CA SER A 44 -2.17 4.91 9.00
C SER A 44 -3.49 5.38 8.41
N SER A 45 -4.38 5.96 9.22
CA SER A 45 -5.63 6.57 8.76
C SER A 45 -5.39 7.80 7.87
N MET A 46 -4.40 8.62 8.23
CA MET A 46 -4.01 9.78 7.40
C MET A 46 -3.46 9.35 6.05
N LEU A 47 -2.62 8.30 6.00
CA LEU A 47 -2.11 7.72 4.75
C LEU A 47 -3.26 7.18 3.88
N LEU A 48 -4.18 6.43 4.47
CA LEU A 48 -5.35 5.92 3.73
C LEU A 48 -6.16 7.06 3.10
N ARG A 49 -6.42 8.11 3.86
CA ARG A 49 -7.09 9.31 3.37
C ARG A 49 -6.30 9.97 2.23
N MET A 50 -4.99 10.12 2.38
CA MET A 50 -4.09 10.69 1.37
C MET A 50 -4.17 9.94 0.04
N TYR A 51 -4.11 8.60 0.07
CA TYR A 51 -4.22 7.78 -1.15
C TYR A 51 -5.62 7.85 -1.78
N LYS A 52 -6.69 7.85 -0.98
CA LYS A 52 -8.05 8.04 -1.51
C LYS A 52 -8.18 9.39 -2.22
N MET A 53 -7.68 10.46 -1.61
CA MET A 53 -7.69 11.81 -2.23
C MET A 53 -6.83 11.89 -3.49
N PHE A 54 -5.71 11.16 -3.53
CA PHE A 54 -4.92 11.02 -4.76
C PHE A 54 -5.72 10.33 -5.86
N CYS A 55 -6.40 9.24 -5.55
CA CYS A 55 -7.26 8.53 -6.49
C CYS A 55 -8.35 9.45 -7.06
N ASP A 56 -9.08 10.15 -6.19
CA ASP A 56 -10.15 11.06 -6.60
C ASP A 56 -9.64 12.17 -7.53
N LYS A 57 -8.44 12.72 -7.27
CA LYS A 57 -7.85 13.80 -8.07
C LYS A 57 -7.34 13.33 -9.43
N ASN A 58 -6.88 12.09 -9.53
CA ASN A 58 -6.20 11.58 -10.72
C ASN A 58 -7.05 10.58 -11.52
N GLY A 59 -8.35 10.47 -11.22
CA GLY A 59 -9.29 9.64 -11.97
C GLY A 59 -9.15 8.14 -11.73
N TYR A 60 -8.48 7.73 -10.64
CA TYR A 60 -8.49 6.34 -10.18
C TYR A 60 -9.77 6.04 -9.41
N THR A 61 -10.27 4.83 -9.56
CA THR A 61 -11.35 4.31 -8.71
C THR A 61 -10.73 3.44 -7.61
N TYR A 62 -11.30 3.50 -6.42
CA TYR A 62 -10.86 2.64 -5.33
C TYR A 62 -12.05 1.98 -4.63
N GLU A 63 -11.82 0.77 -4.14
CA GLU A 63 -12.76 -0.02 -3.37
C GLU A 63 -12.10 -0.43 -2.05
N GLU A 64 -12.75 -0.12 -0.92
CA GLU A 64 -12.26 -0.54 0.39
C GLU A 64 -12.68 -1.99 0.65
N LEU A 65 -11.71 -2.90 0.67
CA LEU A 65 -11.93 -4.33 0.88
C LEU A 65 -11.98 -4.69 2.35
N ASP A 66 -11.10 -4.09 3.15
CA ASP A 66 -11.04 -4.25 4.60
C ASP A 66 -10.55 -2.97 5.26
N CYS A 67 -11.10 -2.65 6.42
CA CYS A 67 -10.65 -1.53 7.25
C CYS A 67 -10.94 -1.84 8.73
N GLN A 68 -9.91 -2.18 9.47
CA GLN A 68 -10.00 -2.44 10.89
C GLN A 68 -9.66 -1.17 11.68
N LYS A 69 -10.60 -0.68 12.46
CA LYS A 69 -10.41 0.51 13.30
C LYS A 69 -9.47 0.23 14.47
N GLY A 70 -8.68 1.24 14.82
CA GLY A 70 -7.94 1.27 16.06
C GLY A 70 -8.87 1.29 17.28
N GLU A 71 -8.36 0.91 18.42
CA GLU A 71 -9.16 0.90 19.67
C GLU A 71 -9.52 2.32 20.12
N GLU A 72 -8.57 3.23 20.11
CA GLU A 72 -8.74 4.62 20.54
C GLU A 72 -8.89 5.56 19.35
N ALA A 73 -8.04 5.41 18.33
CA ALA A 73 -8.05 6.23 17.12
C ALA A 73 -7.44 5.50 15.92
N GLY A 74 -7.72 6.01 14.72
CA GLY A 74 -7.12 5.55 13.48
C GLY A 74 -7.51 4.15 13.05
N ILE A 75 -6.62 3.45 12.39
CA ILE A 75 -6.84 2.10 11.83
C ILE A 75 -5.71 1.15 12.24
N LYS A 76 -6.05 -0.13 12.49
CA LYS A 76 -5.11 -1.24 12.70
C LYS A 76 -4.66 -1.90 11.39
N SER A 77 -5.48 -1.83 10.37
CA SER A 77 -5.16 -2.25 9.01
C SER A 77 -6.19 -1.68 8.05
N ALA A 78 -5.77 -1.44 6.82
CA ALA A 78 -6.69 -1.17 5.73
C ALA A 78 -6.17 -1.81 4.44
N THR A 79 -7.09 -2.33 3.63
CA THR A 79 -6.81 -2.83 2.28
C THR A 79 -7.77 -2.16 1.32
N ILE A 80 -7.22 -1.47 0.33
CA ILE A 80 -7.99 -0.90 -0.78
C ILE A 80 -7.53 -1.50 -2.09
N LYS A 81 -8.48 -1.76 -2.99
CA LYS A 81 -8.22 -2.06 -4.39
C LYS A 81 -8.26 -0.76 -5.18
N ILE A 82 -7.24 -0.51 -5.99
CA ILE A 82 -7.15 0.69 -6.83
C ILE A 82 -7.16 0.25 -8.29
N THR A 83 -8.02 0.89 -9.09
CA THR A 83 -8.18 0.60 -10.51
C THR A 83 -8.07 1.88 -11.32
N GLY A 84 -7.28 1.83 -12.38
CA GLY A 84 -7.05 2.94 -13.30
C GLY A 84 -5.82 2.69 -14.17
N PRO A 85 -5.48 3.61 -15.09
CA PRO A 85 -4.33 3.46 -15.97
C PRO A 85 -3.03 3.35 -15.17
N TYR A 86 -2.25 2.30 -15.44
CA TYR A 86 -0.97 2.02 -14.78
C TYR A 86 -1.03 2.09 -13.25
N ALA A 87 -2.14 1.62 -12.64
CA ALA A 87 -2.34 1.71 -11.21
C ALA A 87 -1.19 1.06 -10.44
N TYR A 88 -0.85 -0.21 -10.75
CA TYR A 88 0.27 -0.86 -10.08
C TYR A 88 1.60 -0.17 -10.37
N GLY A 89 1.83 0.26 -11.62
CA GLY A 89 3.06 0.95 -12.04
C GLY A 89 3.38 2.19 -11.20
N TYR A 90 2.36 3.00 -10.89
CA TYR A 90 2.51 4.17 -10.02
C TYR A 90 2.61 3.81 -8.54
N PHE A 91 1.69 2.95 -8.06
CA PHE A 91 1.60 2.67 -6.62
C PHE A 91 2.69 1.74 -6.10
N LYS A 92 3.33 0.90 -6.93
CA LYS A 92 4.43 0.03 -6.48
C LYS A 92 5.58 0.80 -5.82
N GLY A 93 5.83 2.04 -6.26
CA GLY A 93 6.80 2.94 -5.66
C GLY A 93 6.43 3.44 -4.25
N GLU A 94 5.18 3.31 -3.84
CA GLU A 94 4.73 3.68 -2.48
C GLU A 94 4.96 2.55 -1.45
N GLN A 95 5.43 1.39 -1.91
CA GLN A 95 5.71 0.26 -1.03
C GLN A 95 6.90 0.55 -0.12
N GLY A 96 6.69 0.50 1.19
CA GLY A 96 7.74 0.70 2.20
C GLY A 96 7.22 1.35 3.47
N VAL A 97 8.13 1.89 4.27
CA VAL A 97 7.81 2.54 5.55
C VAL A 97 7.72 4.05 5.38
N HIS A 98 6.61 4.61 5.84
CA HIS A 98 6.33 6.05 5.86
C HIS A 98 6.46 6.56 7.30
N ARG A 99 7.32 7.56 7.50
CA ARG A 99 7.60 8.14 8.82
C ARG A 99 6.92 9.49 8.96
N LEU A 100 6.16 9.68 10.03
CA LEU A 100 5.55 10.96 10.41
C LEU A 100 6.24 11.54 11.65
N VAL A 101 6.51 12.84 11.62
CA VAL A 101 6.96 13.64 12.79
C VAL A 101 6.01 14.81 12.96
N ARG A 102 5.28 14.84 14.09
CA ARG A 102 4.34 15.92 14.43
C ARG A 102 4.20 16.10 15.93
N ILE A 103 3.55 17.18 16.34
CA ILE A 103 3.02 17.29 17.71
C ILE A 103 1.86 16.29 17.83
N SER A 104 1.91 15.45 18.87
CA SER A 104 0.87 14.46 19.12
C SER A 104 -0.44 15.11 19.54
N PRO A 105 -1.56 14.81 18.87
CA PRO A 105 -2.89 15.20 19.35
C PRO A 105 -3.36 14.39 20.56
N PHE A 106 -2.68 13.27 20.89
CA PHE A 106 -3.01 12.35 21.99
C PHE A 106 -2.16 12.60 23.23
N ASP A 107 -1.08 13.39 23.12
CA ASP A 107 -0.21 13.74 24.25
C ASP A 107 -0.66 15.07 24.86
N SER A 108 -1.10 15.03 26.11
CA SER A 108 -1.50 16.21 26.89
C SER A 108 -0.37 17.25 27.00
N ASN A 109 0.87 16.82 26.99
CA ASN A 109 2.05 17.68 27.05
C ASN A 109 2.44 18.27 25.68
N LYS A 110 1.72 17.97 24.60
CA LYS A 110 1.97 18.44 23.24
C LYS A 110 3.42 18.21 22.77
N ARG A 111 3.98 17.07 23.13
CA ARG A 111 5.33 16.69 22.70
C ARG A 111 5.33 16.22 21.25
N ARG A 112 6.48 16.37 20.62
CA ARG A 112 6.72 15.88 19.27
C ARG A 112 6.93 14.36 19.30
N HIS A 113 6.16 13.65 18.51
CA HIS A 113 6.23 12.19 18.37
C HIS A 113 6.63 11.80 16.95
N THR A 114 7.21 10.62 16.85
CA THR A 114 7.51 9.97 15.57
C THR A 114 6.70 8.70 15.46
N SER A 115 6.01 8.54 14.35
CA SER A 115 5.18 7.37 14.07
C SER A 115 5.56 6.75 12.73
N PHE A 116 5.40 5.46 12.61
CA PHE A 116 5.69 4.69 11.41
C PHE A 116 4.45 3.95 10.95
N ALA A 117 4.29 3.86 9.64
CA ALA A 117 3.30 2.99 9.02
C ALA A 117 3.92 2.34 7.79
N SER A 118 3.60 1.09 7.54
CA SER A 118 4.02 0.37 6.35
C SER A 118 2.91 0.37 5.31
N VAL A 119 3.30 0.54 4.07
CA VAL A 119 2.46 0.39 2.89
C VAL A 119 2.98 -0.79 2.09
N ASN A 120 2.11 -1.71 1.72
CA ASN A 120 2.41 -2.81 0.83
C ASN A 120 1.53 -2.71 -0.42
N VAL A 121 2.11 -2.92 -1.60
CA VAL A 121 1.39 -2.81 -2.87
C VAL A 121 1.58 -4.11 -3.66
N THR A 122 0.46 -4.70 -4.08
CA THR A 122 0.45 -5.96 -4.83
C THR A 122 -0.42 -5.80 -6.07
N PRO A 123 0.02 -6.23 -7.27
CA PRO A 123 -0.81 -6.16 -8.46
C PRO A 123 -1.99 -7.13 -8.38
N GLU A 124 -3.12 -6.77 -8.98
CA GLU A 124 -4.18 -7.73 -9.24
C GLU A 124 -3.81 -8.61 -10.43
N ILE A 125 -3.56 -9.87 -10.17
CA ILE A 125 -3.26 -10.84 -11.21
C ILE A 125 -4.55 -11.57 -11.57
N LYS A 126 -4.99 -11.46 -12.83
CA LYS A 126 -6.09 -12.28 -13.32
C LYS A 126 -5.65 -13.74 -13.24
N MET A 127 -6.45 -14.59 -12.61
CA MET A 127 -6.17 -16.02 -12.49
C MET A 127 -5.89 -16.61 -13.88
N THR A 128 -4.64 -16.73 -14.25
CA THR A 128 -4.18 -17.73 -15.19
C THR A 128 -3.89 -18.98 -14.37
N ASN A 129 -4.24 -20.16 -14.90
CA ASN A 129 -4.26 -21.47 -14.21
C ASN A 129 -2.91 -21.96 -13.62
N GLU A 130 -1.96 -21.08 -13.35
CA GLU A 130 -0.60 -21.44 -12.91
C GLU A 130 -0.41 -21.49 -11.39
N VAL A 131 -1.25 -20.81 -10.60
CA VAL A 131 -1.23 -20.96 -9.15
C VAL A 131 -2.43 -21.77 -8.71
N ASN A 132 -2.26 -23.06 -8.65
CA ASN A 132 -3.30 -23.99 -8.18
C ASN A 132 -3.23 -24.07 -6.65
N ILE A 133 -4.03 -23.25 -5.98
CA ILE A 133 -4.17 -23.30 -4.51
C ILE A 133 -5.10 -24.47 -4.18
N LYS A 134 -4.58 -25.50 -3.54
CA LYS A 134 -5.40 -26.63 -3.08
C LYS A 134 -6.21 -26.21 -1.85
N ASP A 135 -7.45 -26.68 -1.76
CA ASP A 135 -8.31 -26.40 -0.61
C ASP A 135 -7.69 -26.84 0.73
N GLU A 136 -6.82 -27.86 0.71
CA GLU A 136 -6.07 -28.38 1.86
C GLU A 136 -4.97 -27.42 2.35
N GLU A 137 -4.52 -26.50 1.48
CA GLU A 137 -3.46 -25.53 1.77
C GLU A 137 -4.00 -24.22 2.37
N ILE A 138 -5.33 -24.08 2.42
CA ILE A 138 -5.97 -22.88 2.96
C ILE A 138 -6.84 -23.20 4.14
N ARG A 139 -6.80 -22.34 5.16
CA ARG A 139 -7.78 -22.30 6.23
C ARG A 139 -8.68 -21.10 6.04
N VAL A 140 -9.99 -21.35 5.98
CA VAL A 140 -11.01 -20.31 5.82
C VAL A 140 -11.73 -20.14 7.13
N ASP A 141 -11.56 -19.01 7.78
CA ASP A 141 -12.27 -18.63 9.01
C ASP A 141 -13.34 -17.58 8.65
N VAL A 142 -14.57 -17.82 9.09
CA VAL A 142 -15.70 -16.89 8.89
C VAL A 142 -16.00 -16.24 10.23
N TYR A 143 -16.20 -14.93 10.23
CA TYR A 143 -16.47 -14.17 11.45
C TYR A 143 -17.40 -12.98 11.17
N ARG A 144 -17.87 -12.35 12.23
CA ARG A 144 -18.74 -11.17 12.13
C ARG A 144 -17.92 -9.96 11.72
N SER A 145 -18.41 -9.24 10.72
CA SER A 145 -17.78 -7.98 10.32
C SER A 145 -17.86 -6.96 11.45
N SER A 146 -16.74 -6.30 11.75
CA SER A 146 -16.68 -5.22 12.73
C SER A 146 -16.98 -3.89 12.05
N GLY A 147 -18.14 -3.28 12.29
CA GLY A 147 -18.51 -1.97 11.74
C GLY A 147 -19.70 -1.35 12.46
N LYS A 148 -19.78 -0.01 12.45
CA LYS A 148 -21.01 0.72 12.83
C LYS A 148 -22.05 0.51 11.73
N GLY A 149 -22.79 -0.59 11.77
CA GLY A 149 -23.85 -0.90 10.81
C GLY A 149 -25.11 -1.35 11.51
N GLY A 150 -26.26 -1.13 10.88
CA GLY A 150 -27.56 -1.51 11.39
C GLY A 150 -27.74 -3.03 11.55
N GLN A 151 -28.95 -3.45 11.89
CA GLN A 151 -29.33 -4.81 12.32
C GLN A 151 -28.79 -5.99 11.47
N GLY A 152 -28.40 -5.76 10.18
CA GLY A 152 -27.85 -6.79 9.28
C GLY A 152 -26.35 -7.04 9.44
N VAL A 153 -25.58 -6.11 10.02
CA VAL A 153 -24.12 -6.26 10.23
C VAL A 153 -23.82 -7.11 11.46
N ASN A 154 -24.71 -7.08 12.45
CA ASN A 154 -24.52 -7.80 13.72
C ASN A 154 -25.07 -9.24 13.70
N THR A 155 -25.74 -9.66 12.63
CA THR A 155 -26.44 -10.96 12.58
C THR A 155 -25.86 -11.95 11.56
N THR A 156 -24.98 -11.51 10.65
CA THR A 156 -24.50 -12.40 9.58
C THR A 156 -22.97 -12.48 9.62
N ASP A 157 -22.44 -13.71 9.71
CA ASP A 157 -21.01 -13.98 9.62
C ASP A 157 -20.57 -13.90 8.13
N SER A 158 -20.37 -12.68 7.61
CA SER A 158 -20.02 -12.44 6.20
C SER A 158 -18.53 -12.15 5.97
N ALA A 159 -17.81 -11.76 7.02
CA ALA A 159 -16.38 -11.52 6.92
C ALA A 159 -15.60 -12.83 6.80
N VAL A 160 -14.62 -12.85 5.90
CA VAL A 160 -13.82 -14.03 5.59
C VAL A 160 -12.34 -13.72 5.83
N ARG A 161 -11.66 -14.61 6.54
CA ARG A 161 -10.20 -14.64 6.68
C ARG A 161 -9.69 -15.91 6.02
N ILE A 162 -8.77 -15.79 5.08
CA ILE A 162 -8.10 -16.93 4.47
C ILE A 162 -6.64 -16.92 4.91
N THR A 163 -6.19 -18.03 5.47
CA THR A 163 -4.79 -18.26 5.84
C THR A 163 -4.23 -19.34 4.93
N HIS A 164 -3.19 -19.02 4.19
CA HIS A 164 -2.44 -20.02 3.41
C HIS A 164 -1.43 -20.70 4.32
N LEU A 165 -1.66 -21.98 4.63
CA LEU A 165 -0.93 -22.72 5.64
C LEU A 165 0.58 -22.85 5.35
N PRO A 166 1.03 -23.12 4.09
CA PRO A 166 2.45 -23.27 3.80
C PRO A 166 3.25 -21.97 3.94
N THR A 167 2.65 -20.81 3.58
CA THR A 167 3.36 -19.51 3.60
C THR A 167 3.01 -18.65 4.79
N GLY A 168 1.95 -18.98 5.55
CA GLY A 168 1.44 -18.17 6.66
C GLY A 168 0.77 -16.86 6.23
N ILE A 169 0.55 -16.63 4.95
CA ILE A 169 -0.12 -15.42 4.47
C ILE A 169 -1.57 -15.41 4.91
N VAL A 170 -1.99 -14.29 5.48
CA VAL A 170 -3.36 -14.05 5.90
C VAL A 170 -3.98 -12.95 5.05
N VAL A 171 -5.19 -13.19 4.56
CA VAL A 171 -6.01 -12.22 3.83
C VAL A 171 -7.37 -12.14 4.48
N THR A 172 -7.86 -10.94 4.74
CA THR A 172 -9.19 -10.68 5.28
C THR A 172 -10.02 -9.88 4.28
N CYS A 173 -11.32 -10.21 4.14
CA CYS A 173 -12.26 -9.44 3.33
C CYS A 173 -13.62 -9.41 4.04
N GLN A 174 -14.20 -8.19 4.18
CA GLN A 174 -15.49 -7.97 4.85
C GLN A 174 -16.35 -6.92 4.15
N ASN A 175 -16.01 -6.57 2.91
CA ASN A 175 -16.62 -5.46 2.18
C ASN A 175 -18.07 -5.77 1.76
N GLU A 176 -18.34 -7.00 1.39
CA GLU A 176 -19.65 -7.43 0.88
C GLU A 176 -20.49 -8.11 1.98
N ARG A 177 -21.82 -8.01 1.84
CA ARG A 177 -22.76 -8.78 2.68
C ARG A 177 -22.78 -10.27 2.34
N SER A 178 -22.17 -10.65 1.23
CA SER A 178 -22.10 -12.03 0.74
C SER A 178 -20.77 -12.65 1.11
N GLN A 179 -20.81 -13.68 1.97
CA GLN A 179 -19.66 -14.50 2.33
C GLN A 179 -18.96 -15.08 1.07
N ILE A 180 -19.75 -15.49 0.06
CA ILE A 180 -19.22 -16.08 -1.19
C ILE A 180 -18.38 -15.05 -1.95
N LYS A 181 -18.87 -13.81 -2.06
CA LYS A 181 -18.14 -12.73 -2.73
C LYS A 181 -16.86 -12.35 -1.95
N ASN A 182 -16.96 -12.23 -0.63
CA ASN A 182 -15.80 -11.96 0.23
C ASN A 182 -14.75 -13.07 0.10
N LYS A 183 -15.17 -14.36 0.06
CA LYS A 183 -14.25 -15.48 -0.16
C LYS A 183 -13.56 -15.39 -1.52
N ALA A 184 -14.31 -15.10 -2.59
CA ALA A 184 -13.75 -14.98 -3.93
C ALA A 184 -12.73 -13.83 -4.01
N THR A 185 -13.04 -12.67 -3.44
CA THR A 185 -12.12 -11.52 -3.38
C THR A 185 -10.87 -11.85 -2.56
N ALA A 186 -11.04 -12.46 -1.39
CA ALA A 186 -9.90 -12.85 -0.54
C ALA A 186 -8.99 -13.88 -1.24
N LEU A 187 -9.56 -14.83 -2.00
CA LEU A 187 -8.78 -15.78 -2.82
C LEU A 187 -8.01 -15.06 -3.94
N SER A 188 -8.61 -14.09 -4.61
CA SER A 188 -7.93 -13.30 -5.65
C SER A 188 -6.73 -12.54 -5.07
N VAL A 189 -6.90 -11.89 -3.92
CA VAL A 189 -5.80 -11.21 -3.21
C VAL A 189 -4.71 -12.21 -2.79
N LEU A 190 -5.09 -13.37 -2.25
CA LEU A 190 -4.15 -14.42 -1.86
C LEU A 190 -3.34 -14.93 -3.07
N THR A 191 -4.01 -15.22 -4.19
CA THR A 191 -3.35 -15.67 -5.43
C THR A 191 -2.34 -14.63 -5.92
N SER A 192 -2.70 -13.35 -5.90
CA SER A 192 -1.80 -12.26 -6.29
C SER A 192 -0.57 -12.19 -5.38
N LYS A 193 -0.75 -12.34 -4.06
CA LYS A 193 0.37 -12.38 -3.11
C LYS A 193 1.27 -13.60 -3.32
N LEU A 194 0.68 -14.77 -3.56
CA LEU A 194 1.44 -16.00 -3.80
C LEU A 194 2.24 -15.94 -5.10
N LYS A 195 1.64 -15.40 -6.18
CA LYS A 195 2.37 -15.23 -7.45
C LYS A 195 3.55 -14.28 -7.29
N LYS A 196 3.37 -13.15 -6.62
CA LYS A 196 4.46 -12.24 -6.29
C LYS A 196 5.60 -12.95 -5.53
N LEU A 197 5.24 -13.75 -4.53
CA LEU A 197 6.23 -14.54 -3.77
C LEU A 197 6.94 -15.58 -4.65
N MET A 198 6.24 -16.23 -5.60
CA MET A 198 6.86 -17.19 -6.52
C MET A 198 7.82 -16.50 -7.50
N GLU A 199 7.50 -15.32 -7.99
CA GLU A 199 8.38 -14.52 -8.86
C GLU A 199 9.64 -14.05 -8.10
N GLU A 200 9.48 -13.69 -6.83
CA GLU A 200 10.59 -13.31 -5.95
C GLU A 200 11.43 -14.53 -5.52
N ALA A 201 10.83 -15.73 -5.40
CA ALA A 201 11.51 -16.97 -5.02
C ALA A 201 12.42 -17.53 -6.13
N ASN A 202 12.12 -17.23 -7.39
CA ASN A 202 13.03 -17.56 -8.51
C ASN A 202 14.31 -16.71 -8.50
N THR A 203 14.37 -15.68 -7.67
CA THR A 203 15.60 -15.00 -7.31
C THR A 203 16.01 -15.46 -5.90
N GLU A 204 17.21 -16.00 -5.69
CA GLU A 204 17.79 -16.65 -4.49
C GLU A 204 17.59 -15.93 -3.11
N GLU A 205 16.56 -15.09 -2.96
CA GLU A 205 16.31 -14.26 -1.78
C GLU A 205 15.05 -14.64 -0.98
N TYR A 206 14.43 -15.79 -1.26
CA TYR A 206 13.21 -16.24 -0.57
C TYR A 206 13.35 -16.32 0.96
N ASP A 207 14.52 -16.66 1.45
CA ASP A 207 14.76 -16.79 2.90
C ASP A 207 14.87 -15.44 3.62
N LYS A 208 15.15 -14.33 2.91
CA LYS A 208 15.21 -12.99 3.48
C LYS A 208 13.85 -12.29 3.59
N LEU A 209 12.89 -12.68 2.77
CA LEU A 209 11.53 -12.13 2.77
C LEU A 209 10.61 -12.77 3.83
N LYS A 210 11.01 -13.90 4.39
CA LYS A 210 10.33 -14.57 5.50
C LYS A 210 10.44 -13.82 6.83
N ASN A 211 11.43 -12.94 6.96
CA ASN A 211 11.41 -11.92 7.98
C ASN A 211 10.37 -10.89 7.56
N HIS A 212 9.28 -10.78 8.36
CA HIS A 212 8.42 -9.59 8.35
C HIS A 212 9.31 -8.38 8.08
N MET A 213 8.94 -7.55 7.10
CA MET A 213 9.66 -6.28 6.93
C MET A 213 9.65 -5.64 8.30
N ASN A 214 10.78 -5.76 9.01
CA ASN A 214 10.95 -5.10 10.28
C ASN A 214 10.66 -3.64 9.98
N ILE A 215 9.60 -3.09 10.61
CA ILE A 215 9.22 -1.69 10.48
C ILE A 215 10.28 -0.91 11.25
N GLU A 216 11.52 -1.01 10.76
CA GLU A 216 12.71 -0.43 11.35
C GLU A 216 13.13 0.82 10.59
N PHE A 217 13.96 1.63 11.24
CA PHE A 217 14.46 2.89 10.73
C PHE A 217 15.16 2.79 9.35
N GLY A 218 15.64 1.60 8.98
CA GLY A 218 16.40 1.37 7.74
C GLY A 218 15.54 1.21 6.47
N SER A 219 14.24 0.92 6.59
CA SER A 219 13.34 0.66 5.46
C SER A 219 12.43 1.84 5.10
N GLN A 220 12.75 3.04 5.59
CA GLN A 220 11.96 4.24 5.32
C GLN A 220 12.10 4.68 3.87
N ILE A 221 10.98 4.91 3.21
CA ILE A 221 10.95 5.47 1.84
C ILE A 221 10.64 6.96 1.85
N ARG A 222 9.77 7.42 2.76
CA ARG A 222 9.35 8.82 2.80
C ARG A 222 9.15 9.34 4.21
N ASN A 223 9.67 10.55 4.46
CA ASN A 223 9.54 11.27 5.72
C ASN A 223 8.54 12.41 5.56
N TYR A 224 7.61 12.51 6.50
CA TYR A 224 6.65 13.58 6.64
C TYR A 224 6.92 14.30 7.95
N VAL A 225 7.40 15.54 7.88
CA VAL A 225 7.67 16.39 9.04
C VAL A 225 6.66 17.52 9.04
N LEU A 226 5.88 17.65 10.11
CA LEU A 226 4.89 18.71 10.27
C LEU A 226 5.31 19.73 11.33
N GLU A 227 6.29 19.37 12.18
CA GLU A 227 6.87 20.20 13.23
C GLU A 227 8.36 19.88 13.46
N PRO A 228 9.24 20.89 13.63
CA PRO A 228 9.01 22.34 13.76
C PRO A 228 8.88 23.07 12.41
N TYR A 229 9.06 22.40 11.31
CA TYR A 229 8.89 22.90 9.94
C TYR A 229 8.11 21.87 9.14
N LYS A 230 7.47 22.32 8.05
CA LYS A 230 6.75 21.41 7.15
C LYS A 230 7.70 20.96 6.04
N LEU A 231 7.84 19.64 5.89
CA LEU A 231 8.63 19.03 4.82
C LEU A 231 8.17 17.60 4.57
N VAL A 232 7.98 17.26 3.31
CA VAL A 232 7.87 15.86 2.87
C VAL A 232 9.05 15.55 1.98
N LYS A 233 9.79 14.48 2.28
CA LYS A 233 10.99 14.08 1.55
C LYS A 233 10.98 12.58 1.27
N ASP A 234 11.12 12.21 0.01
CA ASP A 234 11.41 10.85 -0.40
C ASP A 234 12.92 10.61 -0.32
N ILE A 235 13.31 9.57 0.43
CA ILE A 235 14.74 9.29 0.72
C ILE A 235 15.43 8.69 -0.51
N ARG A 236 14.67 7.96 -1.35
CA ARG A 236 15.19 7.23 -2.52
C ARG A 236 15.53 8.17 -3.66
N THR A 237 14.62 9.09 -3.96
CA THR A 237 14.75 10.03 -5.08
C THR A 237 15.38 11.36 -4.68
N GLY A 238 15.41 11.65 -3.36
CA GLY A 238 15.81 12.94 -2.81
C GLY A 238 14.80 14.07 -3.07
N TYR A 239 13.68 13.79 -3.72
CA TYR A 239 12.66 14.80 -3.97
C TYR A 239 12.00 15.24 -2.67
N GLU A 240 11.85 16.55 -2.51
CA GLU A 240 11.26 17.14 -1.29
C GLU A 240 10.36 18.34 -1.61
N THR A 241 9.38 18.59 -0.74
CA THR A 241 8.51 19.75 -0.80
C THR A 241 8.14 20.24 0.60
N ALA A 242 8.08 21.55 0.77
CA ALA A 242 7.62 22.18 2.02
C ALA A 242 6.08 22.15 2.15
N ASN A 243 5.34 21.88 1.06
CA ASN A 243 3.88 21.84 1.06
C ASN A 243 3.35 20.47 1.53
N ALA A 244 3.61 20.14 2.80
CA ALA A 244 3.17 18.88 3.39
C ALA A 244 1.64 18.73 3.38
N ASP A 245 0.88 19.81 3.52
CA ASP A 245 -0.58 19.78 3.50
C ASP A 245 -1.11 19.36 2.13
N ALA A 246 -0.51 19.83 1.04
CA ALA A 246 -0.89 19.43 -0.31
C ALA A 246 -0.63 17.93 -0.53
N VAL A 247 0.52 17.42 -0.08
CA VAL A 247 0.86 16.00 -0.16
C VAL A 247 -0.15 15.16 0.61
N LEU A 248 -0.45 15.51 1.86
CA LEU A 248 -1.45 14.83 2.69
C LEU A 248 -2.89 14.94 2.13
N ASN A 249 -3.13 15.89 1.26
CA ASN A 249 -4.35 16.04 0.49
C ASN A 249 -4.29 15.40 -0.90
N GLY A 250 -3.31 14.52 -1.16
CA GLY A 250 -3.26 13.69 -2.35
C GLY A 250 -2.40 14.22 -3.50
N GLU A 251 -1.55 15.23 -3.31
CA GLU A 251 -0.59 15.66 -4.34
C GLU A 251 0.67 14.79 -4.31
N LEU A 252 0.55 13.53 -4.76
CA LEU A 252 1.62 12.54 -4.75
C LEU A 252 2.33 12.38 -6.10
N LEU A 253 1.71 12.83 -7.19
CA LEU A 253 2.21 12.58 -8.53
C LEU A 253 3.70 12.95 -8.72
N PRO A 254 4.19 14.11 -8.21
CA PRO A 254 5.62 14.46 -8.35
C PRO A 254 6.58 13.47 -7.67
N PHE A 255 6.15 12.82 -6.58
CA PHE A 255 6.94 11.78 -5.92
C PHE A 255 6.95 10.50 -6.73
N MET A 256 5.78 10.05 -7.19
CA MET A 256 5.62 8.83 -7.98
C MET A 256 6.35 8.93 -9.32
N ASP A 257 6.25 10.06 -10.02
CA ASP A 257 6.96 10.31 -11.29
C ASP A 257 8.48 10.25 -11.13
N LYS A 258 9.00 10.83 -10.06
CA LYS A 258 10.45 10.77 -9.76
C LYS A 258 10.89 9.37 -9.44
N GLU A 259 10.06 8.59 -8.75
CA GLU A 259 10.36 7.20 -8.42
C GLU A 259 10.39 6.31 -9.68
N VAL A 260 9.38 6.44 -10.56
CA VAL A 260 9.32 5.72 -11.83
C VAL A 260 10.56 6.02 -12.70
N LYS A 261 10.97 7.29 -12.78
CA LYS A 261 12.18 7.71 -13.50
C LYS A 261 13.44 7.13 -12.86
N ASN A 262 13.55 7.15 -11.53
CA ASN A 262 14.70 6.65 -10.79
C ASN A 262 14.86 5.12 -10.97
N GLU A 263 13.78 4.34 -10.85
CA GLU A 263 13.79 2.89 -11.05
C GLU A 263 14.37 2.51 -12.42
N LYS A 264 14.03 3.27 -13.46
CA LYS A 264 14.51 3.00 -14.82
C LYS A 264 15.98 3.38 -15.02
N VAL A 265 16.43 4.50 -14.48
CA VAL A 265 17.84 4.90 -14.55
C VAL A 265 18.73 3.82 -13.93
N PHE A 266 18.34 3.29 -12.77
CA PHE A 266 19.07 2.20 -12.13
C PHE A 266 19.08 0.91 -12.96
N LYS A 267 17.94 0.52 -13.54
CA LYS A 267 17.82 -0.67 -14.36
C LYS A 267 18.69 -0.58 -15.64
N TYR A 268 18.76 0.60 -16.25
CA TYR A 268 19.60 0.83 -17.45
C TYR A 268 21.10 0.87 -17.13
N HIS A 269 21.52 1.46 -16.01
CA HIS A 269 22.94 1.62 -15.69
C HIS A 269 23.57 0.43 -14.99
N TYR A 270 22.82 -0.30 -14.19
CA TYR A 270 23.36 -1.34 -13.31
C TYR A 270 22.76 -2.74 -13.51
N GLY A 271 21.74 -2.87 -14.36
CA GLY A 271 21.04 -4.16 -14.58
C GLY A 271 20.38 -4.75 -13.32
N MET A 272 20.24 -3.95 -12.26
CA MET A 272 19.75 -4.37 -10.95
C MET A 272 18.60 -3.48 -10.46
N HIS A 273 17.78 -4.02 -9.57
CA HIS A 273 16.75 -3.25 -8.86
C HIS A 273 17.43 -2.26 -7.90
N PRO A 274 17.02 -0.96 -7.85
CA PRO A 274 17.70 0.10 -7.11
C PRO A 274 17.82 -0.15 -5.59
N TYR A 275 17.02 -1.06 -5.03
CA TYR A 275 16.96 -1.33 -3.58
C TYR A 275 17.66 -2.63 -3.14
N ARG A 276 18.48 -3.24 -4.01
CA ARG A 276 19.22 -4.47 -3.67
C ARG A 276 20.50 -4.27 -2.83
N HIS A 277 20.86 -3.03 -2.50
CA HIS A 277 22.06 -2.72 -1.72
C HIS A 277 21.73 -1.82 -0.55
N SER A 278 21.07 -2.36 0.45
CA SER A 278 21.12 -1.82 1.82
C SER A 278 21.18 -3.01 2.76
N ILE A 279 22.40 -3.53 2.91
CA ILE A 279 22.79 -4.36 4.06
C ILE A 279 23.20 -3.41 5.18
#